data_34ad756deed694496af057029a65cf2a
#
_entry.id   34ad756deed694496af057029a65cf2a
#
_cell.length_a   1.000
_cell.length_b   1.000
_cell.length_c   1.000
_cell.angle_alpha   90.00
_cell.angle_beta   90.00
_cell.angle_gamma   90.00
#
_symmetry.space_group_name_H-M   'P 1'
#
loop_
_entity.id
_entity.type
_entity.pdbx_description
1 polymer ?
#
loop_
_entity_poly.entity_id
_entity_poly.type
_entity_poly.pdbx_seq_one_letter_code
_entity_poly.pdbx_strand_id
1 'polypeptide(L)'
;MKNKIIALSVLLSILSGGCVNMQQSKDLLTIDVTKDYPQKEFALQDIFDIDYIPLDTSRTFTTMGYMQDISKDMIIVRNLKLSSDGDIFIFDRKGKGIRKINRQGSGSEEYSFLLRVTLDEEHEELFVVDNRSKKVYIYDLQGNFKRSFKNIEGASYDRVFNLGSDYLICNDGDNLFTDEIKNIFYIISKQDGRLIKEIHIPYDKKKTSLIINKEQT
;
A
#
# COMPACT_ATOMS: atom_id res chain seq x y z
N MET A 1 -44.47 54.13 13.76
CA MET A 1 -44.36 52.99 12.92
C MET A 1 -43.12 52.95 11.94
N LYS A 2 -42.53 54.15 11.67
CA LYS A 2 -41.36 54.23 10.73
C LYS A 2 -40.04 53.69 11.28
N ASN A 3 -39.82 53.69 12.60
CA ASN A 3 -38.54 53.27 13.19
C ASN A 3 -38.33 51.72 13.36
N LYS A 4 -39.40 50.94 13.22
CA LYS A 4 -39.31 49.48 13.30
C LYS A 4 -38.94 48.79 11.98
N ILE A 5 -39.15 49.50 10.86
CA ILE A 5 -38.85 48.99 9.52
C ILE A 5 -37.35 49.15 9.20
N ILE A 6 -36.72 50.19 9.73
CA ILE A 6 -35.29 50.46 9.52
C ILE A 6 -34.43 49.43 10.30
N ALA A 7 -34.86 48.99 11.47
CA ALA A 7 -34.13 48.00 12.27
C ALA A 7 -34.16 46.58 11.65
N LEU A 8 -35.22 46.27 10.90
CA LEU A 8 -35.34 44.95 10.25
C LEU A 8 -34.52 44.86 8.95
N SER A 9 -34.29 45.98 8.25
CA SER A 9 -33.47 46.00 7.03
C SER A 9 -31.97 45.96 7.31
N VAL A 10 -31.51 46.40 8.47
CA VAL A 10 -30.10 46.33 8.89
C VAL A 10 -29.73 44.93 9.39
N LEU A 11 -30.70 44.18 9.95
CA LEU A 11 -30.45 42.81 10.43
C LEU A 11 -30.35 41.78 9.28
N LEU A 12 -30.93 42.07 8.10
CA LEU A 12 -30.93 41.18 6.95
C LEU A 12 -29.67 41.29 6.09
N SER A 13 -28.89 42.37 6.25
CA SER A 13 -27.65 42.61 5.50
C SER A 13 -26.40 41.99 6.15
N ILE A 14 -26.51 41.40 7.33
CA ILE A 14 -25.36 40.74 8.04
C ILE A 14 -25.26 39.26 7.71
N LEU A 15 -26.24 38.64 7.03
CA LEU A 15 -26.28 37.22 6.72
C LEU A 15 -25.71 36.83 5.36
N SER A 16 -25.19 37.80 4.57
CA SER A 16 -24.67 37.51 3.23
C SER A 16 -23.14 37.60 3.09
N GLY A 17 -22.40 37.55 4.17
CA GLY A 17 -20.94 37.67 4.16
C GLY A 17 -20.16 36.45 4.61
N GLY A 18 -20.54 35.25 4.17
CA GLY A 18 -19.86 34.01 4.53
C GLY A 18 -19.41 33.19 3.34
N CYS A 19 -18.78 33.80 2.32
CA CYS A 19 -17.90 33.03 1.43
C CYS A 19 -16.64 32.72 2.20
N VAL A 20 -16.59 31.56 2.82
CA VAL A 20 -15.31 30.96 3.24
C VAL A 20 -14.54 30.68 1.95
N ASN A 21 -13.65 31.58 1.57
CA ASN A 21 -12.57 31.29 0.67
C ASN A 21 -11.75 30.17 1.34
N MET A 22 -11.95 28.92 0.92
CA MET A 22 -10.97 27.87 1.16
C MET A 22 -9.68 28.35 0.47
N GLN A 23 -8.82 28.97 1.25
CA GLN A 23 -7.45 29.23 0.87
C GLN A 23 -6.81 27.87 0.60
N GLN A 24 -6.72 27.51 -0.68
CA GLN A 24 -5.88 26.40 -1.12
C GLN A 24 -4.50 26.66 -0.54
N SER A 25 -4.00 25.71 0.21
CA SER A 25 -2.67 25.72 0.79
C SER A 25 -1.65 25.99 -0.31
N LYS A 26 -1.01 27.15 -0.29
CA LYS A 26 0.02 27.58 -1.25
C LYS A 26 1.36 26.85 -1.09
N ASP A 27 1.44 25.82 -0.25
CA ASP A 27 2.70 25.20 0.15
C ASP A 27 2.93 23.82 -0.45
N LEU A 28 2.21 23.42 -1.50
CA LEU A 28 2.55 22.21 -2.22
C LEU A 28 3.73 22.47 -3.16
N LEU A 29 4.85 21.82 -2.89
CA LEU A 29 5.99 21.81 -3.79
C LEU A 29 5.56 21.19 -5.11
N THR A 30 5.60 21.96 -6.18
CA THR A 30 5.28 21.50 -7.53
C THR A 30 6.56 21.20 -8.28
N ILE A 31 6.71 19.95 -8.75
CA ILE A 31 7.82 19.52 -9.58
C ILE A 31 7.32 19.42 -11.01
N ASP A 32 7.93 20.17 -11.92
CA ASP A 32 7.63 20.11 -13.35
C ASP A 32 8.40 18.95 -13.99
N VAL A 33 7.73 17.81 -14.16
CA VAL A 33 8.32 16.57 -14.70
C VAL A 33 8.68 16.66 -16.19
N THR A 34 8.38 17.78 -16.87
CA THR A 34 8.75 18.01 -18.28
C THR A 34 10.09 18.70 -18.43
N LYS A 35 10.65 19.23 -17.35
CA LYS A 35 11.95 19.91 -17.34
C LYS A 35 13.09 18.92 -17.11
N ASP A 36 14.24 19.24 -17.69
CA ASP A 36 15.49 18.60 -17.34
C ASP A 36 16.06 19.26 -16.08
N TYR A 37 16.29 18.43 -15.06
CA TYR A 37 16.92 18.86 -13.82
C TYR A 37 18.39 18.42 -13.80
N PRO A 38 19.27 19.20 -13.17
CA PRO A 38 20.66 18.80 -13.00
C PRO A 38 20.75 17.48 -12.25
N GLN A 39 21.51 16.56 -12.83
CA GLN A 39 21.81 15.29 -12.14
C GLN A 39 22.87 15.52 -11.09
N LYS A 40 22.67 14.94 -9.92
CA LYS A 40 23.64 14.94 -8.83
C LYS A 40 23.74 13.54 -8.23
N GLU A 41 24.95 13.05 -8.13
CA GLU A 41 25.23 11.81 -7.42
C GLU A 41 25.39 12.10 -5.93
N PHE A 42 24.77 11.26 -5.10
CA PHE A 42 24.92 11.30 -3.66
C PHE A 42 25.27 9.89 -3.17
N ALA A 43 26.20 9.80 -2.24
CA ALA A 43 26.28 8.61 -1.41
C ALA A 43 25.12 8.65 -0.40
N LEU A 44 24.44 7.52 -0.20
CA LEU A 44 23.31 7.46 0.75
C LEU A 44 23.75 7.91 2.15
N GLN A 45 24.97 7.59 2.54
CA GLN A 45 25.57 7.95 3.82
C GLN A 45 25.78 9.47 4.02
N ASP A 46 25.77 10.26 2.93
CA ASP A 46 25.86 11.72 3.02
C ASP A 46 24.53 12.37 3.45
N ILE A 47 23.42 11.61 3.37
CA ILE A 47 22.07 12.12 3.56
C ILE A 47 21.34 11.40 4.69
N PHE A 48 21.67 10.12 4.93
CA PHE A 48 20.98 9.25 5.88
C PHE A 48 21.96 8.52 6.80
N ASP A 49 21.53 8.27 8.02
CA ASP A 49 22.12 7.25 8.88
C ASP A 49 21.70 5.87 8.36
N ILE A 50 22.67 4.99 8.09
CA ILE A 50 22.43 3.67 7.51
C ILE A 50 22.84 2.60 8.50
N ASP A 51 21.87 1.79 8.89
CA ASP A 51 22.06 0.59 9.68
C ASP A 51 21.84 -0.68 8.85
N TYR A 52 22.70 -1.67 9.04
CA TYR A 52 22.56 -2.99 8.42
C TYR A 52 22.03 -3.98 9.44
N ILE A 53 20.89 -4.58 9.18
CA ILE A 53 20.28 -5.60 10.04
C ILE A 53 20.53 -6.98 9.41
N PRO A 54 21.51 -7.77 9.94
CA PRO A 54 21.73 -9.15 9.47
C PRO A 54 20.56 -10.03 9.92
N LEU A 55 19.90 -10.68 8.97
CA LEU A 55 18.84 -11.62 9.28
C LEU A 55 19.42 -12.97 9.73
N ASP A 56 18.71 -13.65 10.63
CA ASP A 56 19.00 -15.02 11.04
C ASP A 56 19.03 -15.95 9.81
N THR A 57 20.13 -16.68 9.65
CA THR A 57 20.38 -17.63 8.55
C THR A 57 20.35 -19.07 9.01
N SER A 58 19.83 -19.34 10.22
CA SER A 58 19.62 -20.71 10.67
C SER A 58 18.73 -21.47 9.67
N ARG A 59 18.79 -22.80 9.68
CA ARG A 59 18.11 -23.66 8.69
C ARG A 59 16.64 -23.32 8.50
N THR A 60 15.93 -22.92 9.58
CA THR A 60 14.51 -22.57 9.53
C THR A 60 14.27 -21.22 8.87
N PHE A 61 15.21 -20.27 9.01
CA PHE A 61 15.08 -18.87 8.58
C PHE A 61 15.90 -18.53 7.34
N THR A 62 16.46 -19.55 6.66
CA THR A 62 17.12 -19.31 5.37
C THR A 62 16.11 -18.76 4.36
N THR A 63 16.33 -17.55 3.89
CA THR A 63 15.45 -16.84 2.96
C THR A 63 16.25 -16.11 1.89
N MET A 64 15.60 -15.79 0.77
CA MET A 64 16.14 -14.91 -0.27
C MET A 64 16.06 -13.41 0.11
N GLY A 65 15.50 -13.08 1.26
CA GLY A 65 15.49 -11.73 1.80
C GLY A 65 14.57 -10.74 1.08
N TYR A 66 13.51 -11.19 0.38
CA TYR A 66 12.60 -10.26 -0.27
C TYR A 66 11.64 -9.64 0.76
N MET A 67 12.00 -8.46 1.24
CA MET A 67 11.23 -7.72 2.23
C MET A 67 9.84 -7.39 1.69
N GLN A 68 8.82 -7.63 2.51
CA GLN A 68 7.42 -7.35 2.21
C GLN A 68 6.92 -6.15 2.98
N ASP A 69 7.21 -6.12 4.28
CA ASP A 69 6.76 -5.07 5.17
C ASP A 69 7.74 -4.90 6.34
N ILE A 70 7.70 -3.75 6.96
CA ILE A 70 8.52 -3.42 8.12
C ILE A 70 7.71 -2.54 9.07
N SER A 71 7.64 -2.93 10.32
CA SER A 71 6.97 -2.18 11.37
C SER A 71 7.94 -1.71 12.45
N LYS A 72 7.41 -1.21 13.54
CA LYS A 72 8.22 -0.80 14.69
C LYS A 72 9.02 -1.98 15.26
N ASP A 73 8.41 -3.16 15.37
CA ASP A 73 8.98 -4.30 16.08
C ASP A 73 9.34 -5.49 15.18
N MET A 74 8.83 -5.52 13.94
CA MET A 74 8.95 -6.68 13.06
C MET A 74 9.39 -6.34 11.63
N ILE A 75 10.00 -7.33 10.98
CA ILE A 75 10.35 -7.35 9.56
C ILE A 75 9.71 -8.58 8.95
N ILE A 76 8.92 -8.39 7.89
CA ILE A 76 8.25 -9.46 7.15
C ILE A 76 8.99 -9.71 5.84
N VAL A 77 9.37 -10.96 5.61
CA VAL A 77 10.15 -11.38 4.44
C VAL A 77 9.49 -12.59 3.79
N ARG A 78 9.61 -12.71 2.48
CA ARG A 78 9.29 -13.92 1.72
C ARG A 78 10.37 -14.27 0.72
N ASN A 79 10.30 -15.42 0.12
CA ASN A 79 11.15 -15.77 -1.01
C ASN A 79 10.55 -15.26 -2.33
N LEU A 80 11.42 -14.78 -3.22
CA LEU A 80 11.06 -14.35 -4.57
C LEU A 80 11.39 -15.47 -5.57
N LYS A 81 10.55 -16.49 -5.65
CA LYS A 81 10.64 -17.53 -6.69
C LYS A 81 9.37 -17.50 -7.54
N LEU A 82 9.51 -17.86 -8.82
CA LEU A 82 8.37 -18.06 -9.74
C LEU A 82 7.41 -19.16 -9.25
N SER A 83 7.95 -20.19 -8.61
CA SER A 83 7.19 -21.11 -7.77
C SER A 83 7.37 -20.63 -6.33
N SER A 84 6.47 -19.77 -5.88
CA SER A 84 6.42 -19.37 -4.48
C SER A 84 6.41 -20.62 -3.62
N ASP A 85 7.34 -20.71 -2.69
CA ASP A 85 7.34 -21.77 -1.67
C ASP A 85 6.29 -21.50 -0.56
N GLY A 86 5.59 -20.38 -0.66
CA GLY A 86 4.54 -19.98 0.27
C GLY A 86 5.04 -19.54 1.64
N ASP A 87 6.35 -19.46 1.84
CA ASP A 87 6.93 -19.13 3.13
C ASP A 87 6.87 -17.63 3.44
N ILE A 88 6.38 -17.31 4.62
CA ILE A 88 6.41 -15.99 5.25
C ILE A 88 7.32 -16.07 6.46
N PHE A 89 8.33 -15.23 6.52
CA PHE A 89 9.28 -15.16 7.62
C PHE A 89 9.06 -13.89 8.40
N ILE A 90 8.99 -14.01 9.72
CA ILE A 90 8.87 -12.89 10.66
C ILE A 90 10.16 -12.82 11.46
N PHE A 91 10.81 -11.66 11.41
CA PHE A 91 12.00 -11.35 12.19
C PHE A 91 11.71 -10.17 13.12
N ASP A 92 12.44 -10.08 14.23
CA ASP A 92 12.49 -8.86 15.02
C ASP A 92 13.36 -7.79 14.33
N ARG A 93 13.37 -6.57 14.89
CA ARG A 93 14.17 -5.44 14.37
C ARG A 93 15.69 -5.63 14.52
N LYS A 94 16.15 -6.68 15.18
CA LYS A 94 17.56 -7.07 15.27
C LYS A 94 17.91 -8.18 14.28
N GLY A 95 16.94 -8.62 13.48
CA GLY A 95 17.10 -9.68 12.48
C GLY A 95 16.99 -11.10 13.03
N LYS A 96 16.63 -11.28 14.31
CA LYS A 96 16.42 -12.60 14.90
C LYS A 96 15.11 -13.17 14.37
N GLY A 97 15.15 -14.44 13.92
CA GLY A 97 13.97 -15.17 13.48
C GLY A 97 12.97 -15.37 14.61
N ILE A 98 11.74 -14.90 14.42
CA ILE A 98 10.63 -15.11 15.37
C ILE A 98 9.78 -16.29 14.94
N ARG A 99 9.36 -16.31 13.66
CA ARG A 99 8.43 -17.32 13.14
C ARG A 99 8.56 -17.49 11.63
N LYS A 100 8.30 -18.71 11.20
CA LYS A 100 8.07 -19.08 9.81
C LYS A 100 6.63 -19.58 9.70
N ILE A 101 5.86 -19.03 8.77
CA ILE A 101 4.48 -19.39 8.47
C ILE A 101 4.42 -19.88 7.04
N ASN A 102 3.73 -21.00 6.81
CA ASN A 102 3.36 -21.46 5.48
C ASN A 102 1.92 -21.99 5.52
N ARG A 103 1.05 -21.38 4.73
CA ARG A 103 -0.34 -21.77 4.57
C ARG A 103 -0.69 -21.93 3.10
N GLN A 104 0.31 -22.29 2.28
CA GLN A 104 0.06 -22.56 0.88
C GLN A 104 -0.60 -23.92 0.71
N GLY A 105 -1.73 -23.93 0.00
CA GLY A 105 -2.48 -25.13 -0.25
C GLY A 105 -3.69 -24.92 -1.15
N SER A 106 -4.64 -25.87 -1.08
CA SER A 106 -5.87 -25.88 -1.87
C SER A 106 -7.14 -25.76 -1.02
N GLY A 107 -6.99 -25.63 0.30
CA GLY A 107 -8.10 -25.47 1.23
C GLY A 107 -8.74 -24.10 1.18
N SER A 108 -9.92 -23.97 1.78
CA SER A 108 -10.66 -22.71 1.83
C SER A 108 -9.98 -21.61 2.64
N GLU A 109 -9.09 -22.01 3.54
CA GLU A 109 -8.33 -21.14 4.45
C GLU A 109 -6.87 -20.99 4.03
N GLU A 110 -6.52 -21.47 2.83
CA GLU A 110 -5.16 -21.55 2.32
C GLU A 110 -5.02 -20.70 1.05
N TYR A 111 -3.89 -19.96 0.96
CA TYR A 111 -3.56 -19.26 -0.27
C TYR A 111 -2.92 -20.23 -1.28
N SER A 112 -3.29 -20.11 -2.53
CA SER A 112 -2.70 -20.91 -3.61
C SER A 112 -1.39 -20.30 -4.11
N PHE A 113 -1.23 -19.00 -3.95
CA PHE A 113 -0.05 -18.25 -4.39
C PHE A 113 0.20 -17.05 -3.48
N LEU A 114 1.39 -16.98 -2.91
CA LEU A 114 1.83 -15.87 -2.08
C LEU A 114 2.39 -14.74 -2.95
N LEU A 115 1.57 -13.74 -3.27
CA LEU A 115 2.03 -12.57 -4.04
C LEU A 115 2.65 -11.51 -3.15
N ARG A 116 1.95 -11.08 -2.11
CA ARG A 116 2.36 -10.03 -1.18
C ARG A 116 1.87 -10.33 0.24
N VAL A 117 2.58 -9.76 1.19
CA VAL A 117 2.18 -9.76 2.60
C VAL A 117 2.24 -8.34 3.13
N THR A 118 1.20 -7.92 3.82
CA THR A 118 1.15 -6.65 4.55
C THR A 118 0.91 -6.95 6.03
N LEU A 119 1.69 -6.34 6.90
CA LEU A 119 1.56 -6.47 8.34
C LEU A 119 0.67 -5.37 8.89
N ASP A 120 -0.35 -5.75 9.62
CA ASP A 120 -1.09 -4.87 10.53
C ASP A 120 -0.62 -5.15 11.95
N GLU A 121 0.35 -4.37 12.42
CA GLU A 121 0.93 -4.57 13.75
C GLU A 121 -0.06 -4.25 14.86
N GLU A 122 -0.94 -3.27 14.64
CA GLU A 122 -1.95 -2.85 15.63
C GLU A 122 -2.94 -4.00 15.96
N HIS A 123 -3.33 -4.77 14.94
CA HIS A 123 -4.27 -5.89 15.10
C HIS A 123 -3.60 -7.26 15.12
N GLU A 124 -2.26 -7.29 15.06
CA GLU A 124 -1.46 -8.52 14.97
C GLU A 124 -1.93 -9.44 13.82
N GLU A 125 -2.15 -8.85 12.64
CA GLU A 125 -2.67 -9.52 11.45
C GLU A 125 -1.71 -9.43 10.26
N LEU A 126 -1.70 -10.51 9.47
CA LEU A 126 -1.02 -10.58 8.18
C LEU A 126 -2.07 -10.65 7.07
N PHE A 127 -2.07 -9.67 6.18
CA PHE A 127 -2.88 -9.65 4.97
C PHE A 127 -2.08 -10.27 3.82
N VAL A 128 -2.47 -11.46 3.39
CA VAL A 128 -1.80 -12.22 2.32
C VAL A 128 -2.59 -12.09 1.04
N VAL A 129 -1.99 -11.46 0.04
CA VAL A 129 -2.59 -11.28 -1.29
C VAL A 129 -2.30 -12.50 -2.14
N ASP A 130 -3.36 -13.15 -2.60
CA ASP A 130 -3.32 -14.22 -3.59
C ASP A 130 -4.04 -13.75 -4.88
N ASN A 131 -3.26 -13.37 -5.89
CA ASN A 131 -3.83 -12.89 -7.15
C ASN A 131 -4.39 -14.00 -8.05
N ARG A 132 -4.03 -15.26 -7.83
CA ARG A 132 -4.60 -16.39 -8.58
C ARG A 132 -6.03 -16.67 -8.16
N SER A 133 -6.28 -16.71 -6.85
CA SER A 133 -7.64 -16.86 -6.31
C SER A 133 -8.41 -15.55 -6.25
N LYS A 134 -7.75 -14.42 -6.53
CA LYS A 134 -8.30 -13.05 -6.40
C LYS A 134 -8.90 -12.81 -5.00
N LYS A 135 -8.12 -13.17 -3.98
CA LYS A 135 -8.48 -13.03 -2.57
C LYS A 135 -7.35 -12.44 -1.75
N VAL A 136 -7.75 -11.87 -0.64
CA VAL A 136 -6.86 -11.54 0.48
C VAL A 136 -7.22 -12.45 1.63
N TYR A 137 -6.23 -13.18 2.13
CA TYR A 137 -6.35 -14.05 3.31
C TYR A 137 -5.75 -13.34 4.51
N ILE A 138 -6.41 -13.44 5.65
CA ILE A 138 -5.97 -12.80 6.88
C ILE A 138 -5.64 -13.88 7.91
N TYR A 139 -4.43 -13.81 8.42
CA TYR A 139 -3.92 -14.70 9.46
C TYR A 139 -3.47 -13.88 10.67
N ASP A 140 -3.42 -14.50 11.84
CA ASP A 140 -2.70 -13.94 12.97
C ASP A 140 -1.17 -14.13 12.80
N LEU A 141 -0.38 -13.56 13.71
CA LEU A 141 1.09 -13.71 13.68
C LEU A 141 1.57 -15.14 14.01
N GLN A 142 0.67 -16.02 14.44
CA GLN A 142 0.91 -17.44 14.65
C GLN A 142 0.65 -18.26 13.38
N GLY A 143 0.00 -17.65 12.36
CA GLY A 143 -0.40 -18.30 11.12
C GLY A 143 -1.75 -18.98 11.20
N ASN A 144 -2.57 -18.69 12.21
CA ASN A 144 -3.95 -19.18 12.25
C ASN A 144 -4.82 -18.33 11.34
N PHE A 145 -5.68 -18.98 10.57
CA PHE A 145 -6.63 -18.30 9.70
C PHE A 145 -7.66 -17.52 10.52
N LYS A 146 -7.93 -16.28 10.13
CA LYS A 146 -8.94 -15.43 10.74
C LYS A 146 -10.14 -15.24 9.82
N ARG A 147 -9.90 -14.83 8.59
CA ARG A 147 -10.91 -14.55 7.57
C ARG A 147 -10.28 -14.41 6.18
N SER A 148 -11.10 -14.31 5.17
CA SER A 148 -10.67 -13.90 3.83
C SER A 148 -11.78 -13.11 3.13
N PHE A 149 -11.42 -12.30 2.16
CA PHE A 149 -12.36 -11.63 1.29
C PHE A 149 -11.86 -11.62 -0.16
N LYS A 150 -12.79 -11.48 -1.11
CA LYS A 150 -12.47 -11.37 -2.53
C LYS A 150 -12.00 -9.95 -2.85
N ASN A 151 -11.18 -9.82 -3.89
CA ASN A 151 -10.92 -8.52 -4.49
C ASN A 151 -12.24 -7.90 -4.99
N ILE A 152 -12.27 -6.58 -5.12
CA ILE A 152 -13.36 -5.89 -5.81
C ILE A 152 -13.49 -6.48 -7.21
N GLU A 153 -14.74 -6.61 -7.70
CA GLU A 153 -15.00 -7.18 -9.01
C GLU A 153 -14.22 -6.45 -10.12
N GLY A 154 -13.54 -7.22 -10.94
CA GLY A 154 -12.67 -6.69 -12.01
C GLY A 154 -11.30 -6.21 -11.54
N ALA A 155 -11.02 -6.16 -10.23
CA ALA A 155 -9.72 -5.74 -9.70
C ALA A 155 -8.78 -6.94 -9.47
N SER A 156 -7.48 -6.67 -9.61
CA SER A 156 -6.40 -7.60 -9.27
C SER A 156 -5.37 -6.88 -8.43
N TYR A 157 -5.39 -7.11 -7.11
CA TYR A 157 -4.50 -6.40 -6.21
C TYR A 157 -3.05 -6.88 -6.39
N ASP A 158 -2.15 -5.95 -6.73
CA ASP A 158 -0.70 -6.19 -6.72
C ASP A 158 -0.08 -5.79 -5.39
N ARG A 159 -0.51 -4.68 -4.83
CA ARG A 159 -0.04 -4.17 -3.54
C ARG A 159 -1.19 -3.76 -2.66
N VAL A 160 -1.03 -4.03 -1.38
CA VAL A 160 -1.98 -3.67 -0.33
C VAL A 160 -1.18 -3.00 0.77
N PHE A 161 -1.66 -1.88 1.26
CA PHE A 161 -1.02 -1.10 2.32
C PHE A 161 -2.03 -0.75 3.41
N ASN A 162 -1.58 -0.62 4.64
CA ASN A 162 -2.40 -0.13 5.73
C ASN A 162 -2.77 1.35 5.52
N LEU A 163 -4.02 1.67 5.81
CA LEU A 163 -4.54 3.03 5.83
C LEU A 163 -5.32 3.25 7.14
N GLY A 164 -4.60 3.59 8.19
CA GLY A 164 -5.16 3.65 9.54
C GLY A 164 -5.57 2.28 10.08
N SER A 165 -6.39 2.27 11.15
CA SER A 165 -6.79 1.06 11.84
C SER A 165 -7.77 0.20 11.04
N ASP A 166 -8.68 0.83 10.25
CA ASP A 166 -9.85 0.14 9.70
C ASP A 166 -9.76 -0.18 8.21
N TYR A 167 -8.81 0.44 7.49
CA TYR A 167 -8.81 0.41 6.03
C TYR A 167 -7.50 -0.08 5.45
N LEU A 168 -7.59 -0.60 4.22
CA LEU A 168 -6.47 -0.87 3.34
C LEU A 168 -6.59 0.01 2.09
N ILE A 169 -5.46 0.40 1.54
CA ILE A 169 -5.37 0.94 0.19
C ILE A 169 -4.76 -0.11 -0.73
N CYS A 170 -5.48 -0.49 -1.76
CA CYS A 170 -5.09 -1.53 -2.71
C CYS A 170 -4.82 -0.91 -4.07
N ASN A 171 -3.69 -1.26 -4.67
CA ASN A 171 -3.36 -0.89 -6.04
C ASN A 171 -3.79 -2.02 -6.99
N ASP A 172 -4.46 -1.67 -8.08
CA ASP A 172 -4.82 -2.62 -9.13
C ASP A 172 -3.62 -2.89 -10.04
N GLY A 173 -3.11 -4.13 -10.03
CA GLY A 173 -1.93 -4.55 -10.77
C GLY A 173 -2.19 -4.84 -12.26
N ASP A 174 -3.42 -5.18 -12.65
CA ASP A 174 -3.76 -5.55 -14.03
C ASP A 174 -3.61 -4.36 -15.01
N ASN A 175 -3.54 -3.14 -14.48
CA ASN A 175 -3.40 -1.92 -15.27
C ASN A 175 -1.98 -1.67 -15.80
N LEU A 176 -0.98 -2.46 -15.39
CA LEU A 176 0.39 -2.28 -15.89
C LEU A 176 0.55 -2.73 -17.34
N PHE A 177 -0.35 -3.57 -17.87
CA PHE A 177 -0.22 -4.24 -19.17
C PHE A 177 -1.34 -3.90 -20.16
N THR A 178 -2.34 -3.13 -19.77
CA THR A 178 -3.43 -2.70 -20.65
C THR A 178 -3.22 -1.26 -21.10
N ASP A 179 -3.61 -0.95 -22.34
CA ASP A 179 -3.66 0.43 -22.85
C ASP A 179 -4.78 1.25 -22.18
N GLU A 180 -5.69 0.59 -21.45
CA GLU A 180 -6.65 1.26 -20.61
C GLU A 180 -5.99 1.75 -19.34
N ILE A 181 -5.91 3.06 -19.21
CA ILE A 181 -5.33 3.74 -18.06
C ILE A 181 -6.34 3.72 -16.91
N LYS A 182 -6.38 2.62 -16.18
CA LYS A 182 -7.14 2.52 -14.93
C LYS A 182 -6.18 2.62 -13.74
N ASN A 183 -5.64 3.80 -13.48
CA ASN A 183 -4.92 4.05 -12.23
C ASN A 183 -5.92 4.19 -11.10
N ILE A 184 -6.38 3.08 -10.61
CA ILE A 184 -7.37 3.04 -9.54
C ILE A 184 -6.69 2.48 -8.30
N PHE A 185 -6.81 3.25 -7.22
CA PHE A 185 -6.59 2.73 -5.89
C PHE A 185 -7.94 2.52 -5.22
N TYR A 186 -8.10 1.36 -4.62
CA TYR A 186 -9.28 1.03 -3.85
C TYR A 186 -8.99 1.20 -2.37
N ILE A 187 -9.79 1.99 -1.67
CA ILE A 187 -9.82 1.98 -0.20
C ILE A 187 -10.91 0.99 0.19
N ILE A 188 -10.52 -0.03 0.94
CA ILE A 188 -11.40 -1.11 1.37
C ILE A 188 -11.35 -1.30 2.88
N SER A 189 -12.39 -1.89 3.44
CA SER A 189 -12.44 -2.26 4.85
C SER A 189 -11.54 -3.47 5.13
N LYS A 190 -10.74 -3.42 6.19
CA LYS A 190 -9.93 -4.55 6.68
C LYS A 190 -10.78 -5.74 7.13
N GLN A 191 -12.02 -5.47 7.55
CA GLN A 191 -12.89 -6.48 8.13
C GLN A 191 -13.44 -7.45 7.08
N ASP A 192 -13.93 -6.91 5.95
CA ASP A 192 -14.72 -7.67 4.98
C ASP A 192 -14.36 -7.40 3.51
N GLY A 193 -13.40 -6.50 3.26
CA GLY A 193 -12.96 -6.14 1.91
C GLY A 193 -13.95 -5.28 1.13
N ARG A 194 -15.02 -4.79 1.76
CA ARG A 194 -15.99 -3.92 1.06
C ARG A 194 -15.36 -2.62 0.62
N LEU A 195 -15.75 -2.16 -0.56
CA LEU A 195 -15.29 -0.89 -1.10
C LEU A 195 -15.78 0.29 -0.25
N ILE A 196 -14.85 1.16 0.12
CA ILE A 196 -15.12 2.43 0.80
C ILE A 196 -15.03 3.58 -0.21
N LYS A 197 -13.95 3.57 -1.02
CA LYS A 197 -13.70 4.63 -1.99
C LYS A 197 -12.79 4.15 -3.11
N GLU A 198 -13.03 4.66 -4.31
CA GLU A 198 -12.09 4.59 -5.43
C GLU A 198 -11.34 5.92 -5.56
N ILE A 199 -10.05 5.84 -5.83
CA ILE A 199 -9.20 7.00 -6.11
C ILE A 199 -8.67 6.82 -7.52
N HIS A 200 -9.12 7.68 -8.42
CA HIS A 200 -8.63 7.74 -9.79
C HIS A 200 -7.50 8.76 -9.86
N ILE A 201 -6.33 8.33 -10.30
CA ILE A 201 -5.21 9.24 -10.56
C ILE A 201 -5.27 9.62 -12.04
N PRO A 202 -5.69 10.85 -12.38
CA PRO A 202 -5.72 11.28 -13.75
C PRO A 202 -4.29 11.46 -14.27
N TYR A 203 -4.00 10.93 -15.44
CA TYR A 203 -2.81 11.25 -16.20
C TYR A 203 -3.10 11.23 -17.70
N ASP A 204 -2.55 12.20 -18.40
CA ASP A 204 -2.82 12.38 -19.82
C ASP A 204 -1.97 11.46 -20.72
N LYS A 205 -0.83 10.98 -20.22
CA LYS A 205 0.11 10.17 -20.98
C LYS A 205 0.86 9.18 -20.11
N LYS A 206 0.94 7.94 -20.59
CA LYS A 206 1.82 6.90 -20.02
C LYS A 206 3.15 6.95 -20.76
N LYS A 207 4.25 7.24 -20.06
CA LYS A 207 5.60 7.09 -20.60
C LYS A 207 6.18 5.77 -20.09
N THR A 208 6.36 4.82 -20.99
CA THR A 208 7.00 3.54 -20.65
C THR A 208 8.40 3.55 -21.25
N SER A 209 9.42 3.29 -20.44
CA SER A 209 10.78 3.06 -20.89
C SER A 209 11.14 1.59 -20.71
N LEU A 210 11.59 0.94 -21.77
CA LEU A 210 12.12 -0.42 -21.70
C LEU A 210 13.63 -0.34 -21.56
N ILE A 211 14.17 -0.77 -20.44
CA ILE A 211 15.63 -0.88 -20.26
C ILE A 211 16.01 -2.29 -20.70
N ILE A 212 16.63 -2.39 -21.89
CA ILE A 212 17.19 -3.64 -22.37
C ILE A 212 18.67 -3.66 -21.97
N ASN A 213 19.01 -4.44 -20.95
CA ASN A 213 20.41 -4.77 -20.71
C ASN A 213 20.89 -5.70 -21.82
N LYS A 214 21.69 -5.18 -22.76
CA LYS A 214 22.46 -6.04 -23.63
C LYS A 214 23.58 -6.65 -22.79
N GLU A 215 23.44 -7.91 -22.45
CA GLU A 215 24.58 -8.69 -21.97
C GLU A 215 25.65 -8.62 -23.04
N GLN A 216 26.82 -8.13 -22.65
CA GLN A 216 28.00 -8.20 -23.51
C GLN A 216 28.37 -9.68 -23.63
N THR A 217 28.29 -10.21 -24.85
CA THR A 217 28.91 -11.48 -25.27
C THR A 217 30.41 -11.38 -25.20
#